data_451790e6b40aa75af26c256c6a2bd73e
#
_entry.id   451790e6b40aa75af26c256c6a2bd73e
#
_cell.length_a   1.000
_cell.length_b   1.000
_cell.length_c   1.000
_cell.angle_alpha   90.00
_cell.angle_beta   90.00
_cell.angle_gamma   90.00
#
_symmetry.space_group_name_H-M   'P 1'
#
loop_
_entity.id
_entity.type
_entity.pdbx_description
1 polymer ?
#
loop_
_entity_poly.entity_id
_entity_poly.type
_entity_poly.pdbx_seq_one_letter_code
_entity_poly.pdbx_strand_id
1 'polypeptide(L)'
;MNEQLIQKAYEVAKERYAAIGVDTDKAIEQLEKTPISLHCWQADDVTGFESAGQLTGGIQATGNYPGKARNIEELRADIIEVKSFLAGNHRLNLHEIYGEFGGEKVDRDQVEVKHFQGWMDWAKEQNLKLDFNSTSFSHPKSGNLTLANPDKEIREFWIEHTKRCRAISEAMGKAQNDPCIMNLWIHDGSKDQTVEKLRYRQLLKNSLDQIFETKYSNMKDCLEAKLFGIGLESYTVGSYDFYAGYCSSNKVICTLDTGHFVPTESVADKVSSLLLFVPELMLHVSRPIRWDSDHVTIMNDDTMDLFKEIVRADAMNRVHIGLDYFDASINRIGAYVVGARATQKCVLHALLEPIKQLRAYEDNDQLFERLALLEEAKSLPWGAVYDYFNMKNGVAVGEEFIKDIELYEKNVTSKR
;
A
#
# COMPACT_ATOMS: atom_id res chain seq x y z
N MET A 1 18.56 -6.16 22.61
CA MET A 1 18.57 -7.63 22.98
C MET A 1 19.95 -8.22 22.72
N ASN A 2 20.38 -9.27 23.44
CA ASN A 2 21.71 -9.86 23.26
C ASN A 2 21.79 -10.63 21.92
N GLU A 3 22.67 -10.22 21.01
CA GLU A 3 22.84 -10.82 19.68
C GLU A 3 23.11 -12.34 19.71
N GLN A 4 23.91 -12.80 20.69
CA GLN A 4 24.20 -14.23 20.86
C GLN A 4 22.92 -15.01 21.22
N LEU A 5 21.99 -14.41 21.95
CA LEU A 5 20.73 -15.04 22.32
C LEU A 5 19.80 -15.11 21.10
N ILE A 6 19.74 -14.04 20.30
CA ILE A 6 18.98 -14.02 19.04
C ILE A 6 19.49 -15.08 18.08
N GLN A 7 20.82 -15.18 17.91
CA GLN A 7 21.44 -16.19 17.06
C GLN A 7 21.08 -17.62 17.49
N LYS A 8 21.18 -17.92 18.79
CA LYS A 8 20.81 -19.24 19.33
C LYS A 8 19.32 -19.56 19.13
N ALA A 9 18.45 -18.57 19.36
CA ALA A 9 17.02 -18.74 19.14
C ALA A 9 16.69 -19.01 17.66
N TYR A 10 17.39 -18.32 16.75
CA TYR A 10 17.28 -18.57 15.31
C TYR A 10 17.73 -19.99 14.91
N GLU A 11 18.85 -20.47 15.44
CA GLU A 11 19.36 -21.82 15.15
C GLU A 11 18.32 -22.90 15.55
N VAL A 12 17.72 -22.77 16.75
CA VAL A 12 16.63 -23.66 17.19
C VAL A 12 15.41 -23.53 16.28
N ALA A 13 15.04 -22.32 15.88
CA ALA A 13 13.94 -22.09 14.93
C ALA A 13 14.23 -22.80 13.59
N LYS A 14 15.43 -22.61 13.05
CA LYS A 14 15.88 -23.20 11.79
C LYS A 14 15.77 -24.74 11.80
N GLU A 15 16.21 -25.40 12.87
CA GLU A 15 16.08 -26.86 13.03
C GLU A 15 14.61 -27.30 13.05
N ARG A 16 13.76 -26.59 13.78
CA ARG A 16 12.32 -26.89 13.87
C ARG A 16 11.61 -26.75 12.52
N TYR A 17 11.92 -25.69 11.78
CA TYR A 17 11.37 -25.46 10.44
C TYR A 17 11.91 -26.48 9.42
N ALA A 18 13.19 -26.83 9.49
CA ALA A 18 13.79 -27.85 8.64
C ALA A 18 13.12 -29.21 8.82
N ALA A 19 12.70 -29.56 10.04
CA ALA A 19 11.98 -30.82 10.34
C ALA A 19 10.64 -30.94 9.59
N ILE A 20 10.03 -29.85 9.18
CA ILE A 20 8.80 -29.81 8.36
C ILE A 20 9.05 -29.36 6.92
N GLY A 21 10.33 -29.38 6.49
CA GLY A 21 10.72 -29.08 5.11
C GLY A 21 10.74 -27.61 4.71
N VAL A 22 10.81 -26.70 5.69
CA VAL A 22 10.88 -25.24 5.47
C VAL A 22 12.32 -24.74 5.66
N ASP A 23 12.80 -23.95 4.70
CA ASP A 23 14.12 -23.32 4.70
C ASP A 23 13.99 -21.85 5.15
N THR A 24 14.38 -21.59 6.40
CA THR A 24 14.28 -20.24 6.99
C THR A 24 15.23 -19.22 6.36
N ASP A 25 16.39 -19.64 5.85
CA ASP A 25 17.33 -18.75 5.18
C ASP A 25 16.74 -18.24 3.85
N LYS A 26 16.09 -19.13 3.09
CA LYS A 26 15.37 -18.71 1.87
C LYS A 26 14.17 -17.82 2.16
N ALA A 27 13.45 -18.07 3.26
CA ALA A 27 12.36 -17.20 3.67
C ALA A 27 12.85 -15.78 4.02
N ILE A 28 13.96 -15.67 4.75
CA ILE A 28 14.62 -14.39 5.04
C ILE A 28 15.09 -13.70 3.75
N GLU A 29 15.77 -14.43 2.87
CA GLU A 29 16.24 -13.89 1.58
C GLU A 29 15.07 -13.36 0.72
N GLN A 30 13.95 -14.08 0.69
CA GLN A 30 12.76 -13.63 -0.03
C GLN A 30 12.13 -12.41 0.62
N LEU A 31 12.02 -12.37 1.95
CA LEU A 31 11.53 -11.19 2.68
C LEU A 31 12.41 -9.97 2.41
N GLU A 32 13.72 -10.12 2.44
CA GLU A 32 14.69 -9.04 2.18
C GLU A 32 14.54 -8.45 0.77
N LYS A 33 14.17 -9.28 -0.21
CA LYS A 33 13.94 -8.88 -1.62
C LYS A 33 12.54 -8.33 -1.87
N THR A 34 11.61 -8.53 -0.96
CA THR A 34 10.21 -8.09 -1.13
C THR A 34 10.06 -6.63 -0.73
N PRO A 35 9.85 -5.71 -1.68
CA PRO A 35 9.70 -4.30 -1.36
C PRO A 35 8.32 -4.02 -0.76
N ILE A 36 8.29 -3.18 0.27
CA ILE A 36 7.06 -2.60 0.82
C ILE A 36 7.08 -1.11 0.55
N SER A 37 6.04 -0.60 -0.11
CA SER A 37 5.88 0.80 -0.44
C SER A 37 5.23 1.53 0.74
N LEU A 38 6.00 2.40 1.39
CA LEU A 38 5.54 3.26 2.48
C LEU A 38 4.74 4.42 1.88
N HIS A 39 3.61 4.72 2.44
CA HIS A 39 2.74 5.80 1.99
C HIS A 39 3.08 7.12 2.70
N CYS A 40 3.35 8.20 1.97
CA CYS A 40 3.80 9.46 2.57
C CYS A 40 2.72 10.14 3.44
N TRP A 41 1.46 9.88 3.19
CA TRP A 41 0.31 10.58 3.78
C TRP A 41 -0.02 10.22 5.24
N GLN A 42 0.61 9.22 5.83
CA GLN A 42 0.55 8.97 7.28
C GLN A 42 1.26 10.09 8.08
N ALA A 43 2.27 10.77 7.50
CA ALA A 43 3.06 11.77 8.23
C ALA A 43 2.32 13.10 8.43
N ASP A 44 1.41 13.46 7.53
CA ASP A 44 0.75 14.76 7.47
C ASP A 44 -0.78 14.71 7.41
N ASP A 45 -1.38 13.55 7.70
CA ASP A 45 -2.83 13.32 7.70
C ASP A 45 -3.48 13.60 6.33
N VAL A 46 -2.83 13.15 5.24
CA VAL A 46 -3.32 13.27 3.85
C VAL A 46 -3.51 14.72 3.37
N THR A 47 -2.91 15.70 4.03
CA THR A 47 -3.12 17.13 3.71
C THR A 47 -2.39 17.51 2.42
N GLY A 48 -1.19 17.00 2.20
CA GLY A 48 -0.29 17.47 1.13
C GLY A 48 0.19 18.90 1.34
N PHE A 49 0.91 19.42 0.36
CA PHE A 49 1.53 20.76 0.46
C PHE A 49 1.10 21.71 -0.67
N GLU A 50 0.11 21.30 -1.47
CA GLU A 50 -0.42 22.10 -2.59
C GLU A 50 -1.26 23.28 -2.09
N SER A 51 -2.16 23.06 -1.15
CA SER A 51 -3.04 24.10 -0.59
C SER A 51 -3.53 23.76 0.82
N ALA A 52 -3.92 24.79 1.58
CA ALA A 52 -4.51 24.63 2.91
C ALA A 52 -6.03 24.28 2.85
N GLY A 53 -6.44 23.36 2.02
CA GLY A 53 -7.84 22.95 1.84
C GLY A 53 -8.31 21.90 2.86
N GLN A 54 -9.63 21.72 2.98
CA GLN A 54 -10.21 20.61 3.73
C GLN A 54 -10.22 19.33 2.88
N LEU A 55 -10.02 18.16 3.52
CA LEU A 55 -10.16 16.87 2.87
C LEU A 55 -11.61 16.67 2.38
N THR A 56 -11.74 16.12 1.18
CA THR A 56 -13.00 15.79 0.52
C THR A 56 -12.93 14.39 -0.10
N GLY A 57 -13.96 13.96 -0.84
CA GLY A 57 -13.96 12.66 -1.51
C GLY A 57 -14.19 11.46 -0.56
N GLY A 58 -14.71 11.73 0.65
CA GLY A 58 -14.95 10.70 1.66
C GLY A 58 -13.71 10.29 2.46
N ILE A 59 -12.58 10.97 2.27
CA ILE A 59 -11.35 10.77 3.03
C ILE A 59 -11.39 11.64 4.29
N GLN A 60 -11.05 11.07 5.42
CA GLN A 60 -10.93 11.79 6.68
C GLN A 60 -9.90 11.15 7.59
N ALA A 61 -8.81 11.88 7.89
CA ALA A 61 -7.92 11.50 8.98
C ALA A 61 -8.58 11.81 10.32
N THR A 62 -8.58 10.86 11.24
CA THR A 62 -9.20 10.99 12.57
C THR A 62 -8.15 11.03 13.66
N GLY A 63 -8.30 11.99 14.58
CA GLY A 63 -7.37 12.22 15.68
C GLY A 63 -6.75 13.61 15.63
N ASN A 64 -5.99 13.92 16.65
CA ASN A 64 -5.32 15.21 16.81
C ASN A 64 -3.96 15.05 17.51
N TYR A 65 -3.30 13.92 17.31
CA TYR A 65 -1.96 13.70 17.85
C TYR A 65 -1.01 14.77 17.32
N PRO A 66 -0.20 15.40 18.19
CA PRO A 66 0.69 16.51 17.77
C PRO A 66 1.81 16.03 16.84
N GLY A 67 2.44 17.00 16.17
CA GLY A 67 3.71 16.75 15.47
C GLY A 67 3.59 16.23 14.05
N LYS A 68 2.47 16.45 13.36
CA LYS A 68 2.37 16.13 11.93
C LYS A 68 3.36 16.95 11.10
N ALA A 69 3.83 16.39 9.99
CA ALA A 69 4.69 17.09 9.04
C ALA A 69 3.93 18.26 8.40
N ARG A 70 4.57 19.45 8.36
CA ARG A 70 3.99 20.70 7.87
C ARG A 70 4.52 21.12 6.51
N ASN A 71 5.60 20.50 6.08
CA ASN A 71 6.30 20.74 4.82
C ASN A 71 7.06 19.50 4.37
N ILE A 72 7.62 19.55 3.18
CA ILE A 72 8.32 18.42 2.54
C ILE A 72 9.58 18.01 3.31
N GLU A 73 10.31 18.95 3.87
CA GLU A 73 11.53 18.71 4.64
C GLU A 73 11.23 17.92 5.91
N GLU A 74 10.17 18.29 6.63
CA GLU A 74 9.73 17.55 7.82
C GLU A 74 9.24 16.14 7.45
N LEU A 75 8.51 16.01 6.36
CA LEU A 75 8.06 14.70 5.87
C LEU A 75 9.23 13.82 5.47
N ARG A 76 10.21 14.34 4.73
CA ARG A 76 11.44 13.62 4.39
C ARG A 76 12.22 13.17 5.62
N ALA A 77 12.33 14.03 6.64
CA ALA A 77 12.98 13.68 7.90
C ALA A 77 12.24 12.54 8.62
N ASP A 78 10.91 12.58 8.65
CA ASP A 78 10.08 11.53 9.24
C ASP A 78 10.25 10.18 8.51
N ILE A 79 10.28 10.18 7.18
CA ILE A 79 10.49 8.96 6.39
C ILE A 79 11.90 8.38 6.63
N ILE A 80 12.93 9.21 6.79
CA ILE A 80 14.28 8.74 7.13
C ILE A 80 14.27 8.07 8.50
N GLU A 81 13.61 8.67 9.48
CA GLU A 81 13.47 8.11 10.83
C GLU A 81 12.72 6.77 10.79
N VAL A 82 11.56 6.70 10.13
CA VAL A 82 10.80 5.45 9.92
C VAL A 82 11.68 4.37 9.31
N LYS A 83 12.42 4.70 8.24
CA LYS A 83 13.27 3.76 7.53
C LYS A 83 14.37 3.18 8.43
N SER A 84 14.87 3.94 9.41
CA SER A 84 15.89 3.47 10.36
C SER A 84 15.41 2.29 11.23
N PHE A 85 14.10 2.10 11.37
CA PHE A 85 13.47 1.02 12.14
C PHE A 85 12.99 -0.17 11.30
N LEU A 86 13.21 -0.14 9.98
CA LEU A 86 12.70 -1.13 9.05
C LEU A 86 13.83 -1.84 8.31
N ALA A 87 13.90 -3.15 8.45
CA ALA A 87 14.80 -3.99 7.68
C ALA A 87 14.28 -4.28 6.27
N GLY A 88 15.15 -4.64 5.33
CA GLY A 88 14.81 -5.00 3.97
C GLY A 88 14.61 -3.82 3.00
N ASN A 89 13.92 -4.06 1.91
CA ASN A 89 13.70 -3.08 0.84
C ASN A 89 12.40 -2.31 1.03
N HIS A 90 12.47 -1.00 0.83
CA HIS A 90 11.30 -0.13 0.93
C HIS A 90 11.22 0.80 -0.28
N ARG A 91 9.99 1.18 -0.62
CA ARG A 91 9.64 2.21 -1.59
C ARG A 91 8.88 3.31 -0.87
N LEU A 92 8.74 4.46 -1.49
CA LEU A 92 7.91 5.55 -0.98
C LEU A 92 6.83 5.87 -2.00
N ASN A 93 5.58 5.82 -1.58
CA ASN A 93 4.43 6.16 -2.39
C ASN A 93 4.02 7.61 -2.13
N LEU A 94 3.97 8.41 -3.19
CA LEU A 94 3.59 9.82 -3.16
C LEU A 94 2.23 10.02 -3.82
N HIS A 95 1.50 11.05 -3.40
CA HIS A 95 0.40 11.65 -4.17
C HIS A 95 0.86 12.88 -4.92
N GLU A 96 0.11 13.27 -5.93
CA GLU A 96 0.39 14.50 -6.69
C GLU A 96 0.46 15.75 -5.80
N ILE A 97 -0.37 15.85 -4.75
CA ILE A 97 -0.41 16.98 -3.79
C ILE A 97 0.89 17.19 -2.98
N TYR A 98 1.86 16.28 -3.09
CA TYR A 98 3.18 16.39 -2.46
C TYR A 98 4.23 16.98 -3.41
N GLY A 99 3.83 17.58 -4.53
CA GLY A 99 4.74 18.26 -5.46
C GLY A 99 5.47 19.45 -4.84
N GLU A 100 6.67 19.74 -5.30
CA GLU A 100 7.49 20.90 -4.93
C GLU A 100 7.15 22.06 -5.87
N PHE A 101 6.11 22.83 -5.55
CA PHE A 101 5.61 23.90 -6.42
C PHE A 101 6.36 25.23 -6.25
N GLY A 102 7.25 25.37 -5.26
CA GLY A 102 8.09 26.58 -5.08
C GLY A 102 7.31 27.88 -4.85
N GLY A 103 6.06 27.80 -4.41
CA GLY A 103 5.14 28.93 -4.25
C GLY A 103 4.40 29.31 -5.54
N GLU A 104 4.61 28.60 -6.64
CA GLU A 104 3.81 28.75 -7.87
C GLU A 104 2.41 28.19 -7.66
N LYS A 105 1.40 28.86 -8.19
CA LYS A 105 0.04 28.33 -8.26
C LYS A 105 -0.09 27.48 -9.52
N VAL A 106 0.08 26.16 -9.36
CA VAL A 106 -0.08 25.18 -10.41
C VAL A 106 -1.40 24.46 -10.20
N ASP A 107 -2.30 24.46 -11.18
CA ASP A 107 -3.52 23.66 -11.11
C ASP A 107 -3.19 22.20 -11.47
N ARG A 108 -3.99 21.24 -11.04
CA ARG A 108 -3.68 19.80 -11.17
C ARG A 108 -3.58 19.31 -12.60
N ASP A 109 -4.30 19.96 -13.54
CA ASP A 109 -4.15 19.70 -14.98
C ASP A 109 -2.90 20.34 -15.61
N GLN A 110 -2.05 20.99 -14.81
CA GLN A 110 -0.82 21.64 -15.23
C GLN A 110 0.42 21.11 -14.52
N VAL A 111 0.26 20.12 -13.64
CA VAL A 111 1.40 19.51 -12.93
C VAL A 111 2.39 18.87 -13.90
N GLU A 112 3.69 18.99 -13.61
CA GLU A 112 4.78 18.53 -14.49
C GLU A 112 5.85 17.77 -13.71
N VAL A 113 6.70 17.02 -14.43
CA VAL A 113 7.82 16.26 -13.88
C VAL A 113 8.74 17.12 -13.00
N LYS A 114 8.97 18.39 -13.38
CA LYS A 114 9.83 19.32 -12.62
C LYS A 114 9.40 19.48 -11.16
N HIS A 115 8.10 19.38 -10.87
CA HIS A 115 7.57 19.51 -9.52
C HIS A 115 7.86 18.29 -8.62
N PHE A 116 8.44 17.23 -9.18
CA PHE A 116 8.84 16.02 -8.47
C PHE A 116 10.34 15.71 -8.62
N GLN A 117 11.11 16.62 -9.25
CA GLN A 117 12.54 16.40 -9.43
C GLN A 117 13.27 16.28 -8.10
N GLY A 118 12.96 17.15 -7.12
CA GLY A 118 13.55 17.09 -5.80
C GLY A 118 13.23 15.78 -5.05
N TRP A 119 12.04 15.19 -5.27
CA TRP A 119 11.71 13.88 -4.73
C TRP A 119 12.54 12.75 -5.37
N MET A 120 12.73 12.79 -6.68
CA MET A 120 13.56 11.81 -7.40
C MET A 120 15.03 11.87 -6.94
N ASP A 121 15.57 13.08 -6.80
CA ASP A 121 16.96 13.30 -6.36
C ASP A 121 17.14 12.82 -4.91
N TRP A 122 16.24 13.22 -4.00
CA TRP A 122 16.26 12.79 -2.61
C TRP A 122 16.09 11.28 -2.44
N ALA A 123 15.14 10.67 -3.17
CA ALA A 123 14.92 9.23 -3.09
C ALA A 123 16.15 8.43 -3.54
N LYS A 124 16.83 8.91 -4.58
CA LYS A 124 18.11 8.34 -5.04
C LYS A 124 19.19 8.41 -3.95
N GLU A 125 19.33 9.56 -3.28
CA GLU A 125 20.27 9.73 -2.17
C GLU A 125 19.96 8.79 -0.99
N GLN A 126 18.67 8.57 -0.71
CA GLN A 126 18.19 7.69 0.35
C GLN A 126 18.14 6.21 -0.02
N ASN A 127 18.53 5.84 -1.27
CA ASN A 127 18.37 4.49 -1.81
C ASN A 127 16.91 3.98 -1.66
N LEU A 128 15.96 4.87 -1.93
CA LEU A 128 14.54 4.58 -2.02
C LEU A 128 14.09 4.60 -3.48
N LYS A 129 13.03 3.87 -3.77
CA LYS A 129 12.32 3.95 -5.05
C LYS A 129 10.96 4.58 -4.80
N LEU A 130 10.43 5.28 -5.81
CA LEU A 130 9.17 5.99 -5.71
C LEU A 130 8.05 5.23 -6.41
N ASP A 131 6.87 5.27 -5.79
CA ASP A 131 5.58 4.98 -6.38
C ASP A 131 4.71 6.24 -6.35
N PHE A 132 3.61 6.25 -7.07
CA PHE A 132 2.86 7.48 -7.28
C PHE A 132 1.34 7.27 -7.32
N ASN A 133 0.59 8.30 -6.95
CA ASN A 133 -0.87 8.36 -7.09
C ASN A 133 -1.29 9.69 -7.72
N SER A 134 -2.30 9.65 -8.59
CA SER A 134 -3.06 10.85 -8.91
C SER A 134 -3.96 11.25 -7.73
N THR A 135 -4.33 12.52 -7.65
CA THR A 135 -5.18 13.02 -6.58
C THR A 135 -6.45 13.63 -7.15
N SER A 136 -7.58 12.94 -7.00
CA SER A 136 -8.88 13.38 -7.52
C SER A 136 -9.81 14.01 -6.47
N PHE A 137 -9.39 14.08 -5.21
CA PHE A 137 -10.13 14.65 -4.08
C PHE A 137 -9.56 16.01 -3.65
N SER A 138 -10.26 16.71 -2.76
CA SER A 138 -9.81 18.00 -2.15
C SER A 138 -9.49 19.10 -3.15
N HIS A 139 -10.28 19.21 -4.20
CA HIS A 139 -10.15 20.24 -5.24
C HIS A 139 -11.53 20.83 -5.58
N PRO A 140 -11.65 22.12 -5.95
CA PRO A 140 -12.94 22.73 -6.30
C PRO A 140 -13.73 22.01 -7.39
N LYS A 141 -13.03 21.36 -8.35
CA LYS A 141 -13.64 20.55 -9.42
C LYS A 141 -13.88 19.08 -9.04
N SER A 142 -13.55 18.65 -7.80
CA SER A 142 -13.73 17.25 -7.40
C SER A 142 -15.21 16.89 -7.29
N GLY A 143 -15.99 17.61 -6.49
CA GLY A 143 -17.38 17.29 -6.24
C GLY A 143 -17.58 15.81 -5.87
N ASN A 144 -18.72 15.25 -6.27
CA ASN A 144 -19.02 13.82 -6.14
C ASN A 144 -18.59 12.99 -7.37
N LEU A 145 -18.28 13.66 -8.49
CA LEU A 145 -17.93 13.02 -9.75
C LEU A 145 -16.77 13.78 -10.42
N THR A 146 -15.76 13.04 -10.84
CA THR A 146 -14.57 13.53 -11.54
C THR A 146 -14.51 12.93 -12.96
N LEU A 147 -13.90 11.78 -13.13
CA LEU A 147 -13.79 11.08 -14.42
C LEU A 147 -15.13 10.54 -14.95
N ALA A 148 -16.12 10.39 -14.10
CA ALA A 148 -17.49 10.04 -14.47
C ALA A 148 -18.46 11.25 -14.53
N ASN A 149 -17.95 12.48 -14.43
CA ASN A 149 -18.80 13.68 -14.40
C ASN A 149 -19.54 13.86 -15.75
N PRO A 150 -20.85 14.17 -15.75
CA PRO A 150 -21.58 14.52 -16.97
C PRO A 150 -21.05 15.76 -17.68
N ASP A 151 -20.47 16.71 -16.94
CA ASP A 151 -19.81 17.87 -17.51
C ASP A 151 -18.49 17.45 -18.17
N LYS A 152 -18.39 17.75 -19.46
CA LYS A 152 -17.24 17.41 -20.28
C LYS A 152 -15.97 18.15 -19.85
N GLU A 153 -16.08 19.44 -19.48
CA GLU A 153 -14.91 20.25 -19.09
C GLU A 153 -14.30 19.72 -17.78
N ILE A 154 -15.13 19.30 -16.82
CA ILE A 154 -14.68 18.68 -15.58
C ILE A 154 -13.98 17.35 -15.87
N ARG A 155 -14.55 16.51 -16.75
CA ARG A 155 -13.89 15.24 -17.11
C ARG A 155 -12.56 15.46 -17.81
N GLU A 156 -12.47 16.40 -18.76
CA GLU A 156 -11.24 16.72 -19.50
C GLU A 156 -10.14 17.21 -18.55
N PHE A 157 -10.49 18.04 -17.57
CA PHE A 157 -9.56 18.45 -16.52
C PHE A 157 -8.96 17.24 -15.78
N TRP A 158 -9.78 16.30 -15.33
CA TRP A 158 -9.32 15.13 -14.59
C TRP A 158 -8.61 14.09 -15.47
N ILE A 159 -8.99 13.97 -16.73
CA ILE A 159 -8.27 13.15 -17.71
C ILE A 159 -6.86 13.71 -17.92
N GLU A 160 -6.73 15.02 -18.12
CA GLU A 160 -5.40 15.68 -18.29
C GLU A 160 -4.56 15.55 -17.03
N HIS A 161 -5.13 15.80 -15.85
CA HIS A 161 -4.46 15.57 -14.57
C HIS A 161 -3.87 14.17 -14.48
N THR A 162 -4.67 13.14 -14.75
CA THR A 162 -4.23 11.75 -14.65
C THR A 162 -3.16 11.43 -15.70
N LYS A 163 -3.27 11.94 -16.93
CA LYS A 163 -2.25 11.79 -17.96
C LYS A 163 -0.91 12.41 -17.54
N ARG A 164 -0.93 13.57 -16.87
CA ARG A 164 0.29 14.22 -16.34
C ARG A 164 0.90 13.40 -15.19
N CYS A 165 0.08 12.90 -14.29
CA CYS A 165 0.54 12.01 -13.21
C CYS A 165 1.21 10.75 -13.78
N ARG A 166 0.70 10.17 -14.87
CA ARG A 166 1.33 9.04 -15.56
C ARG A 166 2.67 9.41 -16.19
N ALA A 167 2.79 10.62 -16.78
CA ALA A 167 4.06 11.11 -17.32
C ALA A 167 5.11 11.34 -16.21
N ILE A 168 4.69 11.82 -15.03
CA ILE A 168 5.53 11.94 -13.83
C ILE A 168 6.00 10.55 -13.38
N SER A 169 5.09 9.58 -13.28
CA SER A 169 5.41 8.20 -12.90
C SER A 169 6.41 7.55 -13.87
N GLU A 170 6.26 7.78 -15.18
CA GLU A 170 7.21 7.30 -16.18
C GLU A 170 8.61 7.92 -15.97
N ALA A 171 8.68 9.21 -15.66
CA ALA A 171 9.94 9.88 -15.35
C ALA A 171 10.59 9.34 -14.06
N MET A 172 9.81 9.10 -13.00
CA MET A 172 10.27 8.46 -11.76
C MET A 172 10.84 7.07 -12.03
N GLY A 173 10.07 6.23 -12.74
CA GLY A 173 10.53 4.87 -13.07
C GLY A 173 11.81 4.87 -13.89
N LYS A 174 11.94 5.76 -14.86
CA LYS A 174 13.16 5.94 -15.64
C LYS A 174 14.34 6.39 -14.78
N ALA A 175 14.13 7.35 -13.88
CA ALA A 175 15.18 7.88 -13.01
C ALA A 175 15.73 6.83 -12.02
N GLN A 176 14.88 5.95 -11.53
CA GLN A 176 15.22 4.89 -10.55
C GLN A 176 15.57 3.53 -11.20
N ASN A 177 15.51 3.42 -12.52
CA ASN A 177 15.73 2.19 -13.28
C ASN A 177 14.90 1.00 -12.75
N ASP A 178 13.65 1.29 -12.39
CA ASP A 178 12.69 0.31 -11.87
C ASP A 178 11.28 0.90 -12.02
N PRO A 179 10.30 0.16 -12.53
CA PRO A 179 8.99 0.71 -12.77
C PRO A 179 8.39 1.42 -11.55
N CYS A 180 7.89 2.63 -11.75
CA CYS A 180 7.05 3.32 -10.77
C CYS A 180 5.65 2.71 -10.81
N ILE A 181 5.14 2.27 -9.68
CA ILE A 181 3.77 1.77 -9.56
C ILE A 181 2.86 2.96 -9.34
N MET A 182 1.97 3.22 -10.28
CA MET A 182 1.03 4.34 -10.21
C MET A 182 -0.37 3.84 -9.94
N ASN A 183 -0.90 4.20 -8.78
CA ASN A 183 -2.26 3.85 -8.40
C ASN A 183 -3.23 4.99 -8.76
N LEU A 184 -4.36 4.64 -9.33
CA LEU A 184 -5.46 5.53 -9.64
C LEU A 184 -6.67 5.13 -8.80
N TRP A 185 -6.90 5.89 -7.74
CA TRP A 185 -8.09 5.82 -6.91
C TRP A 185 -9.03 6.98 -7.24
N ILE A 186 -10.30 6.68 -7.47
CA ILE A 186 -11.33 7.64 -7.89
C ILE A 186 -12.53 7.49 -6.98
N HIS A 187 -12.88 8.57 -6.28
CA HIS A 187 -13.99 8.56 -5.33
C HIS A 187 -15.38 8.66 -5.95
N ASP A 188 -15.49 8.79 -7.27
CA ASP A 188 -16.74 9.06 -7.99
C ASP A 188 -17.91 8.20 -7.50
N GLY A 189 -18.96 8.85 -7.05
CA GLY A 189 -20.12 8.17 -6.49
C GLY A 189 -21.28 9.11 -6.14
N SER A 190 -22.22 8.62 -5.35
CA SER A 190 -23.42 9.33 -4.97
C SER A 190 -23.88 8.94 -3.57
N LYS A 191 -24.32 9.95 -2.81
CA LYS A 191 -24.88 9.74 -1.48
C LYS A 191 -26.22 9.04 -1.51
N ASP A 192 -27.06 9.40 -2.49
CA ASP A 192 -28.42 8.91 -2.63
C ASP A 192 -28.59 8.05 -3.89
N GLN A 193 -29.78 7.52 -4.10
CA GLN A 193 -30.08 6.57 -5.18
C GLN A 193 -29.75 7.16 -6.55
N THR A 194 -28.94 6.42 -7.31
CA THR A 194 -28.56 6.77 -8.67
C THR A 194 -29.35 5.93 -9.67
N VAL A 195 -30.02 6.60 -10.61
CA VAL A 195 -30.81 5.95 -11.68
C VAL A 195 -29.89 5.60 -12.86
N GLU A 196 -29.03 6.51 -13.26
CA GLU A 196 -28.22 6.42 -14.49
C GLU A 196 -26.85 5.72 -14.25
N LYS A 197 -26.84 4.62 -13.47
CA LYS A 197 -25.60 3.92 -13.10
C LYS A 197 -24.76 3.51 -14.31
N LEU A 198 -25.42 3.00 -15.36
CA LEU A 198 -24.73 2.58 -16.59
C LEU A 198 -24.07 3.78 -17.29
N ARG A 199 -24.75 4.93 -17.38
CA ARG A 199 -24.21 6.15 -17.99
C ARG A 199 -22.92 6.61 -17.28
N TYR A 200 -22.91 6.68 -15.96
CA TYR A 200 -21.71 7.10 -15.21
C TYR A 200 -20.56 6.11 -15.40
N ARG A 201 -20.82 4.81 -15.43
CA ARG A 201 -19.79 3.79 -15.73
C ARG A 201 -19.27 3.89 -17.15
N GLN A 202 -20.11 4.21 -18.13
CA GLN A 202 -19.67 4.49 -19.51
C GLN A 202 -18.77 5.72 -19.59
N LEU A 203 -19.12 6.80 -18.86
CA LEU A 203 -18.28 8.01 -18.78
C LEU A 203 -16.91 7.68 -18.15
N LEU A 204 -16.90 6.98 -17.03
CA LEU A 204 -15.66 6.53 -16.41
C LEU A 204 -14.82 5.67 -17.36
N LYS A 205 -15.43 4.66 -17.98
CA LYS A 205 -14.74 3.81 -18.95
C LYS A 205 -14.12 4.62 -20.10
N ASN A 206 -14.86 5.55 -20.69
CA ASN A 206 -14.38 6.39 -21.77
C ASN A 206 -13.23 7.31 -21.32
N SER A 207 -13.24 7.78 -20.07
CA SER A 207 -12.15 8.57 -19.50
C SER A 207 -10.91 7.72 -19.30
N LEU A 208 -11.05 6.51 -18.76
CA LEU A 208 -9.95 5.56 -18.58
C LEU A 208 -9.34 5.13 -19.93
N ASP A 209 -10.17 4.87 -20.96
CA ASP A 209 -9.69 4.53 -22.30
C ASP A 209 -8.79 5.64 -22.88
N GLN A 210 -9.15 6.92 -22.67
CA GLN A 210 -8.36 8.06 -23.09
C GLN A 210 -7.06 8.23 -22.26
N ILE A 211 -7.15 7.99 -20.95
CA ILE A 211 -5.99 8.06 -20.04
C ILE A 211 -4.94 7.01 -20.42
N PHE A 212 -5.37 5.79 -20.72
CA PHE A 212 -4.49 4.67 -21.01
C PHE A 212 -4.14 4.48 -22.50
N GLU A 213 -4.52 5.43 -23.36
CA GLU A 213 -4.15 5.41 -24.78
C GLU A 213 -2.62 5.39 -24.96
N THR A 214 -1.90 6.28 -24.29
CA THR A 214 -0.43 6.29 -24.28
C THR A 214 0.08 5.15 -23.41
N LYS A 215 0.96 4.31 -23.94
CA LYS A 215 1.65 3.25 -23.19
C LYS A 215 3.03 3.70 -22.76
N TYR A 216 3.35 3.43 -21.52
CA TYR A 216 4.63 3.72 -20.90
C TYR A 216 5.39 2.42 -20.58
N SER A 217 6.71 2.46 -20.47
CA SER A 217 7.56 1.29 -20.23
C SER A 217 8.23 1.28 -18.85
N ASN A 218 8.34 2.46 -18.22
CA ASN A 218 8.99 2.60 -16.92
C ASN A 218 8.01 2.84 -15.78
N MET A 219 6.71 2.66 -16.01
CA MET A 219 5.68 2.72 -14.98
C MET A 219 4.64 1.63 -15.21
N LYS A 220 3.87 1.35 -14.17
CA LYS A 220 2.76 0.40 -14.22
C LYS A 220 1.49 1.07 -13.71
N ASP A 221 0.44 0.98 -14.51
CA ASP A 221 -0.88 1.53 -14.18
C ASP A 221 -1.66 0.55 -13.30
N CYS A 222 -2.17 1.03 -12.16
CA CYS A 222 -3.04 0.30 -11.27
C CYS A 222 -4.38 1.02 -11.11
N LEU A 223 -5.46 0.27 -10.98
CA LEU A 223 -6.80 0.79 -10.73
C LEU A 223 -7.34 0.24 -9.41
N GLU A 224 -7.77 1.14 -8.55
CA GLU A 224 -8.28 0.83 -7.23
C GLU A 224 -9.78 1.06 -7.15
N ALA A 225 -10.50 0.02 -6.70
CA ALA A 225 -11.93 0.09 -6.46
C ALA A 225 -12.23 0.83 -5.15
N LYS A 226 -13.40 1.45 -5.09
CA LYS A 226 -13.97 2.00 -3.85
C LYS A 226 -15.23 1.22 -3.48
N LEU A 227 -15.38 0.87 -2.19
CA LEU A 227 -16.61 0.27 -1.68
C LEU A 227 -17.67 1.37 -1.51
N PHE A 228 -17.40 2.32 -0.62
CA PHE A 228 -18.17 3.54 -0.41
C PHE A 228 -17.29 4.55 0.36
N GLY A 229 -17.77 5.78 0.50
CA GLY A 229 -17.12 6.79 1.35
C GLY A 229 -18.18 7.68 2.00
N ILE A 230 -17.79 8.51 2.96
CA ILE A 230 -18.70 9.49 3.58
C ILE A 230 -19.21 10.44 2.50
N GLY A 231 -20.53 10.51 2.33
CA GLY A 231 -21.18 11.26 1.26
C GLY A 231 -21.31 10.52 -0.06
N LEU A 232 -20.91 9.24 -0.13
CA LEU A 232 -20.94 8.38 -1.33
C LEU A 232 -21.49 7.00 -1.00
N GLU A 233 -22.42 6.90 -0.06
CA GLU A 233 -22.83 5.64 0.57
C GLU A 233 -23.70 4.76 -0.32
N SER A 234 -24.45 5.37 -1.26
CA SER A 234 -25.43 4.63 -2.05
C SER A 234 -24.91 4.06 -3.36
N TYR A 235 -23.91 4.70 -3.95
CA TYR A 235 -23.40 4.29 -5.26
C TYR A 235 -21.97 4.73 -5.48
N THR A 236 -21.08 3.78 -5.79
CA THR A 236 -19.74 4.02 -6.27
C THR A 236 -19.64 3.64 -7.75
N VAL A 237 -19.15 4.55 -8.59
CA VAL A 237 -19.03 4.31 -10.05
C VAL A 237 -17.98 3.24 -10.30
N GLY A 238 -16.79 3.41 -9.70
CA GLY A 238 -15.66 2.48 -9.76
C GLY A 238 -15.76 1.38 -8.69
N SER A 239 -16.76 0.50 -8.79
CA SER A 239 -16.88 -0.66 -7.92
C SER A 239 -15.84 -1.74 -8.28
N TYR A 240 -15.63 -2.69 -7.37
CA TYR A 240 -14.71 -3.82 -7.60
C TYR A 240 -15.05 -4.56 -8.92
N ASP A 241 -16.30 -4.88 -9.15
CA ASP A 241 -16.73 -5.60 -10.37
C ASP A 241 -16.38 -4.82 -11.65
N PHE A 242 -16.54 -3.49 -11.62
CA PHE A 242 -16.20 -2.64 -12.74
C PHE A 242 -14.70 -2.67 -13.03
N TYR A 243 -13.87 -2.49 -12.02
CA TYR A 243 -12.41 -2.47 -12.21
C TYR A 243 -11.83 -3.86 -12.47
N ALA A 244 -12.33 -4.93 -11.85
CA ALA A 244 -11.94 -6.29 -12.18
C ALA A 244 -12.20 -6.60 -13.67
N GLY A 245 -13.37 -6.21 -14.19
CA GLY A 245 -13.69 -6.33 -15.62
C GLY A 245 -12.80 -5.46 -16.51
N TYR A 246 -12.56 -4.19 -16.13
CA TYR A 246 -11.73 -3.29 -16.90
C TYR A 246 -10.26 -3.73 -16.93
N CYS A 247 -9.68 -4.05 -15.77
CA CYS A 247 -8.29 -4.51 -15.65
C CYS A 247 -8.03 -5.78 -16.45
N SER A 248 -8.93 -6.76 -16.35
CA SER A 248 -8.83 -8.01 -17.10
C SER A 248 -8.85 -7.79 -18.62
N SER A 249 -9.75 -6.89 -19.10
CA SER A 249 -9.91 -6.61 -20.54
C SER A 249 -8.77 -5.78 -21.11
N ASN A 250 -8.12 -4.93 -20.31
CA ASN A 250 -7.10 -3.98 -20.75
C ASN A 250 -5.69 -4.31 -20.25
N LYS A 251 -5.53 -5.39 -19.47
CA LYS A 251 -4.26 -5.81 -18.86
C LYS A 251 -3.62 -4.71 -18.00
N VAL A 252 -4.45 -3.98 -17.27
CA VAL A 252 -4.05 -3.03 -16.23
C VAL A 252 -3.99 -3.77 -14.90
N ILE A 253 -3.14 -3.36 -14.00
CA ILE A 253 -3.03 -3.95 -12.66
C ILE A 253 -4.27 -3.60 -11.86
N CYS A 254 -4.83 -4.58 -11.15
CA CYS A 254 -5.92 -4.35 -10.23
C CYS A 254 -5.36 -4.13 -8.82
N THR A 255 -5.72 -3.02 -8.19
CA THR A 255 -5.40 -2.76 -6.78
C THR A 255 -6.46 -3.38 -5.89
N LEU A 256 -6.02 -4.18 -4.93
CA LEU A 256 -6.83 -4.71 -3.84
C LEU A 256 -6.49 -3.92 -2.57
N ASP A 257 -7.36 -3.00 -2.20
CA ASP A 257 -7.31 -2.37 -0.89
C ASP A 257 -8.08 -3.23 0.11
N THR A 258 -7.44 -3.55 1.24
CA THR A 258 -8.03 -4.42 2.26
C THR A 258 -9.21 -3.79 2.99
N GLY A 259 -9.35 -2.46 2.92
CA GLY A 259 -10.46 -1.69 3.47
C GLY A 259 -11.66 -1.54 2.54
N HIS A 260 -11.50 -1.81 1.24
CA HIS A 260 -12.52 -1.53 0.22
C HIS A 260 -13.46 -2.70 -0.08
N PHE A 261 -13.62 -3.61 0.88
CA PHE A 261 -14.55 -4.75 0.79
C PHE A 261 -15.44 -4.82 2.04
N VAL A 262 -16.60 -5.43 1.89
CA VAL A 262 -17.47 -5.67 3.06
C VAL A 262 -16.81 -6.67 4.01
N PRO A 263 -17.01 -6.54 5.34
CA PRO A 263 -16.32 -7.37 6.34
C PRO A 263 -16.53 -8.88 6.22
N THR A 264 -17.49 -9.30 5.41
CA THR A 264 -17.78 -10.72 5.12
C THR A 264 -17.06 -11.27 3.89
N GLU A 265 -16.35 -10.41 3.15
CA GLU A 265 -15.56 -10.83 2.00
C GLU A 265 -14.10 -11.08 2.40
N SER A 266 -13.52 -12.16 1.88
CA SER A 266 -12.09 -12.43 1.99
C SER A 266 -11.34 -11.75 0.83
N VAL A 267 -10.42 -10.84 1.16
CA VAL A 267 -9.54 -10.24 0.15
C VAL A 267 -8.53 -11.26 -0.37
N ALA A 268 -8.11 -12.20 0.47
CA ALA A 268 -7.22 -13.30 0.09
C ALA A 268 -7.79 -14.11 -1.08
N ASP A 269 -9.08 -14.44 -1.06
CA ASP A 269 -9.73 -15.22 -2.13
C ASP A 269 -9.74 -14.51 -3.50
N LYS A 270 -9.54 -13.20 -3.52
CA LYS A 270 -9.49 -12.42 -4.76
C LYS A 270 -8.13 -12.52 -5.46
N VAL A 271 -7.07 -12.86 -4.74
CA VAL A 271 -5.69 -12.91 -5.26
C VAL A 271 -5.55 -13.93 -6.37
N SER A 272 -5.73 -15.22 -6.07
CA SER A 272 -5.59 -16.29 -7.06
C SER A 272 -6.64 -16.18 -8.17
N SER A 273 -7.85 -15.73 -7.84
CA SER A 273 -8.91 -15.50 -8.82
C SER A 273 -8.51 -14.46 -9.87
N LEU A 274 -8.04 -13.26 -9.44
CA LEU A 274 -7.65 -12.20 -10.36
C LEU A 274 -6.39 -12.51 -11.15
N LEU A 275 -5.39 -13.15 -10.53
CA LEU A 275 -4.12 -13.49 -11.18
C LEU A 275 -4.23 -14.42 -12.38
N LEU A 276 -5.40 -15.04 -12.60
CA LEU A 276 -5.72 -15.78 -13.82
C LEU A 276 -6.03 -14.84 -15.01
N PHE A 277 -6.43 -13.59 -14.75
CA PHE A 277 -6.95 -12.67 -15.76
C PHE A 277 -6.13 -11.39 -15.90
N VAL A 278 -5.44 -10.96 -14.83
CA VAL A 278 -4.58 -9.77 -14.83
C VAL A 278 -3.11 -10.17 -14.71
N PRO A 279 -2.17 -9.36 -15.24
CA PRO A 279 -0.75 -9.72 -15.19
C PRO A 279 -0.18 -9.69 -13.77
N GLU A 280 -0.57 -8.70 -12.99
CA GLU A 280 -0.06 -8.40 -11.66
C GLU A 280 -1.17 -7.77 -10.79
N LEU A 281 -0.94 -7.74 -9.48
CA LEU A 281 -1.79 -7.05 -8.50
C LEU A 281 -1.00 -5.98 -7.75
N MET A 282 -1.69 -4.97 -7.29
CA MET A 282 -1.24 -4.02 -6.28
C MET A 282 -2.06 -4.26 -5.02
N LEU A 283 -1.42 -4.18 -3.86
CA LEU A 283 -2.11 -4.19 -2.57
C LEU A 283 -2.02 -2.80 -1.95
N HIS A 284 -3.12 -2.34 -1.40
CA HIS A 284 -3.17 -1.32 -0.37
C HIS A 284 -3.55 -2.01 0.94
N VAL A 285 -2.57 -2.14 1.83
CA VAL A 285 -2.72 -2.88 3.09
C VAL A 285 -3.05 -1.91 4.21
N SER A 286 -4.25 -2.02 4.72
CA SER A 286 -4.78 -1.30 5.87
C SER A 286 -5.48 -2.26 6.83
N ARG A 287 -6.03 -1.76 7.93
CA ARG A 287 -6.86 -2.54 8.82
C ARG A 287 -8.24 -1.91 8.94
N PRO A 288 -9.22 -2.38 8.16
CA PRO A 288 -10.59 -1.92 8.31
C PRO A 288 -11.21 -2.44 9.61
N ILE A 289 -12.01 -1.60 10.27
CA ILE A 289 -12.82 -1.99 11.41
C ILE A 289 -14.28 -1.77 11.04
N ARG A 290 -14.96 -2.82 10.56
CA ARG A 290 -16.35 -2.84 10.09
C ARG A 290 -16.62 -2.05 8.81
N TRP A 291 -15.77 -1.13 8.43
CA TRP A 291 -15.82 -0.31 7.22
C TRP A 291 -14.41 0.18 6.90
N ASP A 292 -14.24 0.85 5.76
CA ASP A 292 -12.99 1.47 5.34
C ASP A 292 -12.57 2.60 6.31
N SER A 293 -11.84 2.22 7.34
CA SER A 293 -11.49 3.09 8.47
C SER A 293 -9.98 3.35 8.62
N ASP A 294 -9.21 2.89 7.68
CA ASP A 294 -7.77 3.20 7.47
C ASP A 294 -6.89 3.10 8.72
N HIS A 295 -7.18 2.13 9.59
CA HIS A 295 -6.37 1.89 10.78
C HIS A 295 -5.03 1.27 10.43
N VAL A 296 -4.05 1.52 11.29
CA VAL A 296 -2.72 0.91 11.21
C VAL A 296 -2.81 -0.60 11.09
N THR A 297 -2.13 -1.15 10.10
CA THR A 297 -2.05 -2.59 9.87
C THR A 297 -1.47 -3.32 11.07
N ILE A 298 -2.09 -4.42 11.44
CA ILE A 298 -1.59 -5.35 12.47
C ILE A 298 -1.53 -6.77 11.91
N MET A 299 -0.86 -7.66 12.62
CA MET A 299 -0.83 -9.07 12.30
C MET A 299 -2.13 -9.74 12.80
N ASN A 300 -3.18 -9.71 11.98
CA ASN A 300 -4.45 -10.39 12.22
C ASN A 300 -4.69 -11.48 11.17
N ASP A 301 -5.75 -12.27 11.34
CA ASP A 301 -6.03 -13.42 10.48
C ASP A 301 -6.21 -13.00 9.01
N ASP A 302 -6.95 -11.92 8.73
CA ASP A 302 -7.20 -11.46 7.37
C ASP A 302 -5.90 -11.07 6.65
N THR A 303 -5.01 -10.31 7.33
CA THR A 303 -3.72 -9.91 6.76
C THR A 303 -2.80 -11.12 6.58
N MET A 304 -2.78 -12.05 7.54
CA MET A 304 -2.00 -13.28 7.41
C MET A 304 -2.48 -14.15 6.25
N ASP A 305 -3.78 -14.32 6.09
CA ASP A 305 -4.36 -15.15 5.03
C ASP A 305 -4.13 -14.54 3.64
N LEU A 306 -4.17 -13.19 3.53
CA LEU A 306 -3.82 -12.50 2.30
C LEU A 306 -2.39 -12.84 1.84
N PHE A 307 -1.39 -12.76 2.72
CA PHE A 307 0.00 -13.07 2.34
C PHE A 307 0.24 -14.56 2.15
N LYS A 308 -0.44 -15.44 2.90
CA LYS A 308 -0.40 -16.88 2.63
C LYS A 308 -0.92 -17.22 1.25
N GLU A 309 -2.03 -16.61 0.82
CA GLU A 309 -2.57 -16.85 -0.52
C GLU A 309 -1.61 -16.40 -1.62
N ILE A 310 -0.94 -15.25 -1.45
CA ILE A 310 0.08 -14.78 -2.40
C ILE A 310 1.25 -15.77 -2.51
N VAL A 311 1.74 -16.29 -1.38
CA VAL A 311 2.85 -17.25 -1.36
C VAL A 311 2.40 -18.61 -1.90
N ARG A 312 1.20 -19.08 -1.55
CA ARG A 312 0.61 -20.32 -2.05
C ARG A 312 0.37 -20.28 -3.56
N ALA A 313 0.03 -19.12 -4.10
CA ALA A 313 -0.14 -18.91 -5.55
C ALA A 313 1.19 -18.72 -6.30
N ASP A 314 2.35 -18.79 -5.60
CA ASP A 314 3.68 -18.47 -6.15
C ASP A 314 3.73 -17.11 -6.86
N ALA A 315 3.09 -16.12 -6.24
CA ALA A 315 2.82 -14.80 -6.85
C ALA A 315 3.61 -13.64 -6.24
N MET A 316 4.62 -13.90 -5.38
CA MET A 316 5.42 -12.85 -4.73
C MET A 316 6.06 -11.86 -5.71
N ASN A 317 6.35 -12.29 -6.94
CA ASN A 317 6.92 -11.46 -8.01
C ASN A 317 5.86 -10.79 -8.90
N ARG A 318 4.58 -11.00 -8.62
CA ARG A 318 3.43 -10.47 -9.36
C ARG A 318 2.54 -9.58 -8.50
N VAL A 319 2.90 -9.38 -7.24
CA VAL A 319 2.11 -8.60 -6.29
C VAL A 319 2.97 -7.49 -5.70
N HIS A 320 2.56 -6.24 -5.94
CA HIS A 320 3.17 -5.04 -5.38
C HIS A 320 2.51 -4.74 -4.04
N ILE A 321 3.31 -4.57 -2.98
CA ILE A 321 2.80 -4.35 -1.63
C ILE A 321 2.94 -2.88 -1.28
N GLY A 322 1.83 -2.16 -1.16
CA GLY A 322 1.73 -0.81 -0.61
C GLY A 322 0.96 -0.80 0.71
N LEU A 323 1.30 0.15 1.56
CA LEU A 323 0.55 0.42 2.78
C LEU A 323 -0.41 1.58 2.49
N ASP A 324 -1.63 1.50 3.05
CA ASP A 324 -2.61 2.57 2.93
C ASP A 324 -3.42 2.69 4.22
N TYR A 325 -2.87 3.39 5.19
CA TYR A 325 -3.55 3.77 6.41
C TYR A 325 -3.08 5.16 6.86
N PHE A 326 -3.91 5.86 7.60
CA PHE A 326 -3.55 7.15 8.17
C PHE A 326 -4.28 7.35 9.50
N ASP A 327 -3.51 7.24 10.56
CA ASP A 327 -4.01 7.35 11.93
C ASP A 327 -3.38 8.57 12.61
N ALA A 328 -4.22 9.57 12.86
CA ALA A 328 -3.83 10.80 13.56
C ALA A 328 -4.14 10.74 15.07
N SER A 329 -4.49 9.59 15.63
CA SER A 329 -4.78 9.42 17.05
C SER A 329 -3.58 8.99 17.89
N ILE A 330 -2.48 8.58 17.25
CA ILE A 330 -1.25 8.11 17.86
C ILE A 330 -0.01 8.76 17.24
N ASN A 331 1.16 8.49 17.81
CA ASN A 331 2.45 8.90 17.24
C ASN A 331 2.59 8.38 15.79
N ARG A 332 2.80 9.29 14.81
CA ARG A 332 2.80 8.95 13.39
C ARG A 332 3.97 8.09 12.95
N ILE A 333 5.15 8.29 13.56
CA ILE A 333 6.33 7.45 13.32
C ILE A 333 6.05 6.04 13.85
N GLY A 334 5.48 5.95 15.05
CA GLY A 334 5.05 4.67 15.63
C GLY A 334 4.02 3.94 14.77
N ALA A 335 3.04 4.67 14.22
CA ALA A 335 2.05 4.12 13.31
C ALA A 335 2.70 3.50 12.06
N TYR A 336 3.61 4.22 11.40
CA TYR A 336 4.37 3.69 10.27
C TYR A 336 5.12 2.40 10.62
N VAL A 337 5.92 2.45 11.70
CA VAL A 337 6.80 1.34 12.08
C VAL A 337 5.99 0.10 12.45
N VAL A 338 4.92 0.28 13.23
CA VAL A 338 4.05 -0.84 13.62
C VAL A 338 3.40 -1.49 12.39
N GLY A 339 2.81 -0.69 11.49
CA GLY A 339 2.13 -1.23 10.32
C GLY A 339 3.07 -1.88 9.30
N ALA A 340 4.22 -1.25 9.02
CA ALA A 340 5.21 -1.82 8.12
C ALA A 340 5.80 -3.14 8.68
N ARG A 341 6.16 -3.17 9.97
CA ARG A 341 6.66 -4.39 10.62
C ARG A 341 5.59 -5.48 10.74
N ALA A 342 4.32 -5.11 10.94
CA ALA A 342 3.22 -6.07 10.93
C ALA A 342 3.08 -6.73 9.54
N THR A 343 3.17 -5.95 8.48
CA THR A 343 3.16 -6.44 7.10
C THR A 343 4.35 -7.37 6.84
N GLN A 344 5.57 -6.99 7.22
CA GLN A 344 6.75 -7.86 7.12
C GLN A 344 6.58 -9.19 7.85
N LYS A 345 6.01 -9.15 9.07
CA LYS A 345 5.74 -10.36 9.86
C LYS A 345 4.73 -11.27 9.18
N CYS A 346 3.68 -10.72 8.57
CA CYS A 346 2.70 -11.50 7.82
C CYS A 346 3.34 -12.15 6.57
N VAL A 347 4.16 -11.41 5.83
CA VAL A 347 4.93 -11.95 4.70
C VAL A 347 5.85 -13.09 5.15
N LEU A 348 6.63 -12.87 6.22
CA LEU A 348 7.53 -13.90 6.74
C LEU A 348 6.77 -15.14 7.20
N HIS A 349 5.68 -14.95 7.94
CA HIS A 349 4.84 -16.05 8.41
C HIS A 349 4.30 -16.90 7.25
N ALA A 350 3.90 -16.26 6.16
CA ALA A 350 3.47 -16.93 4.94
C ALA A 350 4.63 -17.70 4.26
N LEU A 351 5.81 -17.11 4.17
CA LEU A 351 7.02 -17.74 3.60
C LEU A 351 7.52 -18.94 4.42
N LEU A 352 7.18 -18.99 5.69
CA LEU A 352 7.53 -20.08 6.62
C LEU A 352 6.46 -21.18 6.66
N GLU A 353 5.41 -21.10 5.85
CA GLU A 353 4.40 -22.15 5.76
C GLU A 353 4.95 -23.41 5.07
N PRO A 354 4.68 -24.64 5.58
CA PRO A 354 5.15 -25.90 4.97
C PRO A 354 4.31 -26.29 3.74
N ILE A 355 4.27 -25.42 2.73
CA ILE A 355 3.36 -25.49 1.57
C ILE A 355 3.49 -26.82 0.83
N LYS A 356 4.70 -27.33 0.66
CA LYS A 356 4.92 -28.60 -0.05
C LYS A 356 4.21 -29.77 0.64
N GLN A 357 4.27 -29.85 1.96
CA GLN A 357 3.61 -30.90 2.74
C GLN A 357 2.10 -30.69 2.79
N LEU A 358 1.65 -29.44 2.92
CA LEU A 358 0.22 -29.11 2.90
C LEU A 358 -0.44 -29.50 1.57
N ARG A 359 0.22 -29.22 0.44
CA ARG A 359 -0.24 -29.66 -0.89
C ARG A 359 -0.28 -31.18 -1.02
N ALA A 360 0.74 -31.87 -0.50
CA ALA A 360 0.75 -33.32 -0.53
C ALA A 360 -0.42 -33.94 0.28
N TYR A 361 -0.75 -33.36 1.42
CA TYR A 361 -1.94 -33.76 2.19
C TYR A 361 -3.25 -33.48 1.43
N GLU A 362 -3.33 -32.34 0.77
CA GLU A 362 -4.51 -31.97 -0.02
C GLU A 362 -4.71 -32.91 -1.22
N ASP A 363 -3.65 -33.18 -1.99
CA ASP A 363 -3.65 -34.07 -3.15
C ASP A 363 -4.01 -35.52 -2.80
N ASN A 364 -3.76 -35.94 -1.57
CA ASN A 364 -4.06 -37.29 -1.08
C ASN A 364 -5.34 -37.35 -0.21
N ASP A 365 -6.15 -36.29 -0.19
CA ASP A 365 -7.39 -36.20 0.61
C ASP A 365 -7.19 -36.39 2.13
N GLN A 366 -5.99 -36.05 2.63
CA GLN A 366 -5.58 -36.14 4.02
C GLN A 366 -5.97 -34.84 4.77
N LEU A 367 -7.27 -34.60 4.88
CA LEU A 367 -7.83 -33.31 5.36
C LEU A 367 -7.53 -33.05 6.83
N PHE A 368 -7.53 -34.10 7.65
CA PHE A 368 -7.20 -33.99 9.09
C PHE A 368 -5.72 -33.61 9.27
N GLU A 369 -4.80 -34.30 8.59
CA GLU A 369 -3.37 -34.07 8.67
C GLU A 369 -3.02 -32.66 8.18
N ARG A 370 -3.69 -32.20 7.11
CA ARG A 370 -3.55 -30.83 6.61
C ARG A 370 -3.97 -29.80 7.67
N LEU A 371 -5.16 -29.98 8.26
CA LEU A 371 -5.65 -29.08 9.30
C LEU A 371 -4.74 -29.08 10.53
N ALA A 372 -4.30 -30.25 10.99
CA ALA A 372 -3.41 -30.37 12.13
C ALA A 372 -2.07 -29.67 11.88
N LEU A 373 -1.46 -29.84 10.70
CA LEU A 373 -0.21 -29.17 10.36
C LEU A 373 -0.37 -27.65 10.27
N LEU A 374 -1.48 -27.18 9.72
CA LEU A 374 -1.78 -25.73 9.68
C LEU A 374 -1.86 -25.12 11.08
N GLU A 375 -2.50 -25.80 12.03
CA GLU A 375 -2.62 -25.32 13.41
C GLU A 375 -1.28 -25.39 14.16
N GLU A 376 -0.56 -26.51 14.06
CA GLU A 376 0.74 -26.65 14.73
C GLU A 376 1.81 -25.70 14.19
N ALA A 377 1.77 -25.37 12.89
CA ALA A 377 2.69 -24.41 12.28
C ALA A 377 2.55 -23.00 12.88
N LYS A 378 1.37 -22.61 13.37
CA LYS A 378 1.16 -21.31 14.03
C LYS A 378 2.01 -21.11 15.27
N SER A 379 2.34 -22.20 15.97
CA SER A 379 3.13 -22.20 17.21
C SER A 379 4.64 -22.34 16.99
N LEU A 380 5.10 -22.48 15.74
CA LEU A 380 6.52 -22.51 15.44
C LEU A 380 7.19 -21.16 15.73
N PRO A 381 8.49 -21.13 16.06
CA PRO A 381 9.17 -19.93 16.53
C PRO A 381 9.53 -18.94 15.40
N TRP A 382 8.52 -18.52 14.61
CA TRP A 382 8.68 -17.53 13.54
C TRP A 382 9.20 -16.18 14.05
N GLY A 383 8.86 -15.81 15.29
CA GLY A 383 9.37 -14.59 15.93
C GLY A 383 10.89 -14.57 16.03
N ALA A 384 11.51 -15.72 16.33
CA ALA A 384 12.97 -15.82 16.37
C ALA A 384 13.62 -15.64 14.98
N VAL A 385 12.92 -16.04 13.91
CA VAL A 385 13.36 -15.80 12.53
C VAL A 385 13.25 -14.31 12.18
N TYR A 386 12.19 -13.64 12.63
CA TYR A 386 12.01 -12.20 12.42
C TYR A 386 13.02 -11.36 13.22
N ASP A 387 13.30 -11.74 14.46
CA ASP A 387 14.30 -11.08 15.29
C ASP A 387 15.70 -11.19 14.68
N TYR A 388 16.03 -12.37 14.16
CA TYR A 388 17.29 -12.59 13.44
C TYR A 388 17.38 -11.76 12.16
N PHE A 389 16.29 -11.65 11.39
CA PHE A 389 16.20 -10.79 10.21
C PHE A 389 16.49 -9.32 10.55
N ASN A 390 15.88 -8.78 11.62
CA ASN A 390 16.14 -7.42 12.06
C ASN A 390 17.59 -7.23 12.54
N MET A 391 18.09 -8.12 13.38
CA MET A 391 19.47 -8.08 13.89
C MET A 391 20.48 -8.10 12.74
N LYS A 392 20.33 -9.00 11.78
CA LYS A 392 21.20 -9.11 10.59
C LYS A 392 21.26 -7.82 9.78
N ASN A 393 20.16 -7.07 9.74
CA ASN A 393 20.05 -5.80 9.05
C ASN A 393 20.41 -4.58 9.91
N GLY A 394 20.87 -4.78 11.14
CA GLY A 394 21.25 -3.69 12.05
C GLY A 394 20.07 -2.85 12.54
N VAL A 395 18.89 -3.41 12.56
CA VAL A 395 17.63 -2.74 12.94
C VAL A 395 17.21 -3.20 14.34
N ALA A 396 16.55 -2.32 15.09
CA ALA A 396 16.03 -2.59 16.42
C ALA A 396 15.18 -3.87 16.48
N VAL A 397 15.46 -4.74 17.47
CA VAL A 397 14.78 -6.03 17.66
C VAL A 397 13.72 -5.90 18.75
N GLY A 398 12.58 -6.58 18.55
CA GLY A 398 11.45 -6.53 19.48
C GLY A 398 10.89 -5.11 19.61
N GLU A 399 10.72 -4.65 20.85
CA GLU A 399 10.18 -3.34 21.21
C GLU A 399 11.24 -2.22 21.37
N GLU A 400 12.50 -2.49 21.09
CA GLU A 400 13.62 -1.53 21.31
C GLU A 400 13.39 -0.20 20.57
N PHE A 401 12.73 -0.21 19.41
CA PHE A 401 12.40 0.98 18.63
C PHE A 401 11.48 1.97 19.37
N ILE A 402 10.71 1.54 20.37
CA ILE A 402 9.73 2.41 21.07
C ILE A 402 10.45 3.60 21.72
N LYS A 403 11.54 3.35 22.43
CA LYS A 403 12.30 4.41 23.11
C LYS A 403 12.92 5.42 22.15
N ASP A 404 13.37 4.95 21.01
CA ASP A 404 13.96 5.81 19.99
C ASP A 404 12.90 6.69 19.33
N ILE A 405 11.71 6.15 19.07
CA ILE A 405 10.56 6.91 18.60
C ILE A 405 10.10 7.96 19.62
N GLU A 406 10.03 7.61 20.92
CA GLU A 406 9.74 8.57 22.00
C GLU A 406 10.79 9.69 22.06
N LEU A 407 12.07 9.35 21.83
CA LEU A 407 13.15 10.33 21.79
C LEU A 407 13.04 11.26 20.58
N TYR A 408 12.70 10.72 19.40
CA TYR A 408 12.43 11.52 18.20
C TYR A 408 11.23 12.44 18.40
N GLU A 409 10.16 11.94 19.00
CA GLU A 409 9.00 12.78 19.36
C GLU A 409 9.41 13.94 20.26
N LYS A 410 10.09 13.66 21.35
CA LYS A 410 10.55 14.68 22.31
C LYS A 410 11.46 15.73 21.66
N ASN A 411 12.34 15.31 20.76
CA ASN A 411 13.37 16.18 20.21
C ASN A 411 12.94 16.90 18.92
N VAL A 412 12.01 16.32 18.15
CA VAL A 412 11.63 16.80 16.81
C VAL A 412 10.15 17.09 16.73
N THR A 413 9.28 16.04 16.74
CA THR A 413 7.89 16.23 16.34
C THR A 413 7.06 17.03 17.37
N SER A 414 7.40 16.98 18.67
CA SER A 414 6.74 17.80 19.69
C SER A 414 7.02 19.31 19.58
N LYS A 415 7.95 19.72 18.70
CA LYS A 415 8.31 21.13 18.47
C LYS A 415 7.66 21.72 17.22
N ARG A 416 6.80 20.96 16.57
CA ARG A 416 6.09 21.35 15.35
C ARG A 416 4.80 22.10 15.61
#